data_c08f3216255e31ce155526b0de64c884
#
_entry.id   c08f3216255e31ce155526b0de64c884
#
_cell.length_a   1.000
_cell.length_b   1.000
_cell.length_c   1.000
_cell.angle_alpha   90.00
_cell.angle_beta   90.00
_cell.angle_gamma   90.00
#
_symmetry.space_group_name_H-M   'P 1'
#
loop_
_entity.id
_entity.type
_entity.pdbx_description
1 polymer ?
#
loop_
_entity_poly.entity_id
_entity_poly.type
_entity_poly.pdbx_seq_one_letter_code
_entity_poly.pdbx_strand_id
1 'polypeptide(L)'
;CSSDLTSQGWLHLAHGVRGCAAGLRYVLYLYMTAADEPWRVIAEPAGYLLAPLAGERVGDVSNVLFSNGWIADDDGTVYIYYASSDTRMHVAVSTVDRLVDYCLHTPADGLRSAASVAAVNALIDRNEAFLNG
;
A
#
# COMPACT_ATOMS: atom_id res chain seq x y z
N CYS A 1 11.26 -0.06 1.72
CA CYS A 1 10.09 -0.39 2.54
C CYS A 1 10.46 -0.28 4.01
N SER A 2 9.55 0.17 4.85
CA SER A 2 9.69 0.22 6.30
C SER A 2 8.61 -0.63 6.94
N SER A 3 8.93 -1.15 8.14
CA SER A 3 7.99 -1.97 8.91
C SER A 3 8.20 -1.71 10.39
N ASP A 4 7.10 -1.53 11.12
CA ASP A 4 7.10 -1.38 12.58
C ASP A 4 6.09 -2.32 13.22
N LEU A 5 6.48 -2.90 14.36
CA LEU A 5 5.59 -3.74 15.16
C LEU A 5 4.72 -2.86 16.04
N THR A 6 3.42 -2.98 15.88
CA THR A 6 2.40 -2.32 16.68
C THR A 6 1.68 -3.32 17.58
N SER A 7 0.81 -2.85 18.45
CA SER A 7 -0.04 -3.73 19.27
C SER A 7 -1.02 -4.58 18.46
N GLN A 8 -1.25 -4.24 17.19
CA GLN A 8 -2.24 -4.89 16.31
C GLN A 8 -1.60 -5.70 15.17
N GLY A 9 -0.28 -5.72 15.08
CA GLY A 9 0.48 -6.42 14.06
C GLY A 9 1.58 -5.56 13.46
N TRP A 10 2.26 -6.08 12.46
CA TRP A 10 3.27 -5.36 11.71
C TRP A 10 2.61 -4.41 10.71
N LEU A 11 2.94 -3.13 10.83
CA LEU A 11 2.56 -2.09 9.86
C LEU A 11 3.68 -1.92 8.84
N HIS A 12 3.35 -1.99 7.57
CA HIS A 12 4.32 -1.94 6.46
C HIS A 12 4.04 -0.77 5.52
N LEU A 13 5.10 -0.07 5.13
CA LEU A 13 5.11 0.89 4.03
C LEU A 13 5.78 0.26 2.81
N ALA A 14 5.11 0.25 1.68
CA ALA A 14 5.62 -0.34 0.46
C ALA A 14 5.38 0.55 -0.77
N HIS A 15 6.08 0.24 -1.85
CA HIS A 15 5.93 0.93 -3.14
C HIS A 15 4.99 0.15 -4.05
N GLY A 16 4.04 0.85 -4.65
CA GLY A 16 3.24 0.37 -5.77
C GLY A 16 3.75 0.96 -7.08
N VAL A 17 3.98 0.12 -8.07
CA VAL A 17 4.42 0.53 -9.40
C VAL A 17 3.38 0.16 -10.43
N ARG A 18 2.97 1.13 -11.23
CA ARG A 18 2.01 0.92 -12.31
C ARG A 18 2.52 1.50 -13.61
N GLY A 19 2.46 0.70 -14.69
CA GLY A 19 2.63 1.20 -16.06
C GLY A 19 1.39 1.99 -16.50
N CYS A 20 1.60 3.17 -17.05
CA CYS A 20 0.56 3.98 -17.68
C CYS A 20 1.08 4.61 -18.98
N ALA A 21 0.20 5.24 -19.76
CA ALA A 21 0.58 5.83 -21.05
C ALA A 21 1.69 6.90 -20.94
N ALA A 22 1.79 7.55 -19.77
CA ALA A 22 2.83 8.55 -19.47
C ALA A 22 4.11 7.95 -18.84
N GLY A 23 4.28 6.63 -18.86
CA GLY A 23 5.40 5.93 -18.24
C GLY A 23 5.01 5.25 -16.92
N LEU A 24 5.98 5.02 -16.05
CA LEU A 24 5.76 4.41 -14.74
C LEU A 24 5.20 5.43 -13.75
N ARG A 25 4.30 4.99 -12.88
CA ARG A 25 3.84 5.74 -11.72
C ARG A 25 4.17 4.97 -10.46
N TYR A 26 4.89 5.61 -9.56
CA TYR A 26 5.22 5.06 -8.24
C TYR A 26 4.39 5.75 -7.17
N VAL A 27 3.83 4.96 -6.27
CA VAL A 27 3.04 5.41 -5.12
C VAL A 27 3.46 4.65 -3.86
N LEU A 28 3.16 5.21 -2.70
CA LEU A 28 3.32 4.50 -1.43
C LEU A 28 1.96 3.97 -0.97
N TYR A 29 1.94 2.74 -0.48
CA TYR A 29 0.76 2.14 0.14
C TYR A 29 1.12 1.45 1.45
N LEU A 30 0.11 1.24 2.28
CA LEU A 30 0.24 0.54 3.55
C LEU A 30 -0.45 -0.82 3.47
N TYR A 31 0.04 -1.75 4.28
CA TYR A 31 -0.65 -3.00 4.61
C TYR A 31 -0.20 -3.48 5.98
N MET A 32 -0.94 -4.40 6.57
CA MET A 32 -0.57 -5.00 7.85
C MET A 32 -0.51 -6.51 7.77
N THR A 33 0.41 -7.09 8.56
CA THR A 33 0.51 -8.52 8.77
C THR A 33 0.40 -8.88 10.24
N ALA A 34 0.05 -10.13 10.54
CA ALA A 34 -0.09 -10.60 11.90
C ALA A 34 1.26 -10.51 12.66
N ALA A 35 1.19 -10.23 13.95
CA ALA A 35 2.38 -10.06 14.79
C ALA A 35 3.20 -11.34 14.92
N ASP A 36 2.54 -12.47 15.09
CA ASP A 36 3.09 -13.81 15.29
C ASP A 36 3.29 -14.59 13.97
N GLU A 37 2.60 -14.16 12.90
CA GLU A 37 2.69 -14.75 11.56
C GLU A 37 2.94 -13.65 10.52
N PRO A 38 4.15 -13.10 10.42
CA PRO A 38 4.41 -11.91 9.57
C PRO A 38 4.24 -12.15 8.06
N TRP A 39 4.03 -13.37 7.63
CA TRP A 39 3.65 -13.72 6.25
C TRP A 39 2.12 -13.65 6.00
N ARG A 40 1.29 -13.56 7.05
CA ARG A 40 -0.17 -13.50 6.94
C ARG A 40 -0.65 -12.06 6.93
N VAL A 41 -1.11 -11.61 5.78
CA VAL A 41 -1.71 -10.28 5.62
C VAL A 41 -3.05 -10.23 6.36
N ILE A 42 -3.25 -9.21 7.20
CA ILE A 42 -4.48 -8.99 7.97
C ILE A 42 -5.25 -7.74 7.54
N ALA A 43 -4.58 -6.79 6.89
CA ALA A 43 -5.22 -5.59 6.35
C ALA A 43 -4.51 -5.10 5.08
N GLU A 44 -5.29 -4.78 4.06
CA GLU A 44 -4.84 -4.27 2.76
C GLU A 44 -5.81 -3.20 2.27
N PRO A 45 -5.64 -1.93 2.69
CA PRO A 45 -6.51 -0.85 2.23
C PRO A 45 -6.47 -0.66 0.72
N ALA A 46 -7.60 -0.31 0.14
CA ALA A 46 -7.67 0.08 -1.26
C ALA A 46 -6.89 1.37 -1.53
N GLY A 47 -6.32 1.47 -2.73
CA GLY A 47 -5.64 2.67 -3.19
C GLY A 47 -4.22 2.82 -2.67
N TYR A 48 -3.79 4.05 -2.54
CA TYR A 48 -2.45 4.42 -2.08
C TYR A 48 -2.53 5.42 -0.93
N LEU A 49 -1.51 5.40 -0.07
CA LEU A 49 -1.34 6.39 0.99
C LEU A 49 -0.86 7.74 0.42
N LEU A 50 0.20 7.69 -0.36
CA LEU A 50 0.84 8.88 -0.96
C LEU A 50 1.14 8.63 -2.44
N ALA A 51 0.90 9.67 -3.25
CA ALA A 51 1.25 9.71 -4.66
C ALA A 51 1.76 11.11 -5.01
N PRO A 52 2.57 11.26 -6.08
CA PRO A 52 3.06 12.58 -6.47
C PRO A 52 1.90 13.50 -6.85
N LEU A 53 1.90 14.72 -6.31
CA LEU A 53 0.89 15.74 -6.52
C LEU A 53 1.49 16.98 -7.21
N ALA A 54 0.71 17.63 -8.07
CA ALA A 54 1.07 18.90 -8.73
C ALA A 54 2.52 18.91 -9.24
N GLY A 55 3.35 19.81 -8.75
CA GLY A 55 4.75 19.96 -9.12
C GLY A 55 5.65 18.77 -8.74
N GLU A 56 5.23 17.91 -7.84
CA GLU A 56 5.95 16.67 -7.51
C GLU A 56 5.93 15.64 -8.66
N ARG A 57 5.08 15.83 -9.66
CA ARG A 57 4.98 14.94 -10.82
C ARG A 57 6.07 15.16 -11.86
N VAL A 58 6.84 16.22 -11.74
CA VAL A 58 7.84 16.62 -12.73
C VAL A 58 9.21 16.70 -12.09
N GLY A 59 10.17 16.03 -12.70
CA GLY A 59 11.56 15.97 -12.27
C GLY A 59 12.37 15.03 -13.16
N ASP A 60 13.49 14.56 -12.67
CA ASP A 60 14.40 13.67 -13.42
C ASP A 60 13.71 12.36 -13.80
N VAL A 61 12.87 11.83 -12.91
CA VAL A 61 11.96 10.70 -13.20
C VAL A 61 10.54 11.09 -12.84
N SER A 62 9.76 11.46 -13.82
CA SER A 62 8.38 11.96 -13.63
C SER A 62 7.43 10.91 -13.04
N ASN A 63 6.46 11.36 -12.25
CA ASN A 63 5.41 10.54 -11.61
C ASN A 63 5.93 9.50 -10.60
N VAL A 64 7.10 9.70 -10.04
CA VAL A 64 7.69 8.83 -9.03
C VAL A 64 7.59 9.46 -7.65
N LEU A 65 7.07 8.70 -6.70
CA LEU A 65 7.19 8.96 -5.28
C LEU A 65 7.87 7.75 -4.65
N PHE A 66 9.07 7.97 -4.11
CA PHE A 66 9.90 6.92 -3.56
C PHE A 66 10.25 7.22 -2.11
N SER A 67 10.00 6.27 -1.20
CA SER A 67 10.38 6.40 0.21
C SER A 67 11.61 5.57 0.51
N ASN A 68 12.57 6.19 1.18
CA ASN A 68 13.72 5.50 1.76
C ASN A 68 13.37 4.84 3.12
N GLY A 69 12.22 5.19 3.67
CA GLY A 69 11.73 4.66 4.94
C GLY A 69 10.99 5.69 5.77
N TRP A 70 10.59 5.28 6.95
CA TRP A 70 10.05 6.14 7.98
C TRP A 70 10.79 5.97 9.31
N ILE A 71 10.57 6.90 10.21
CA ILE A 71 10.98 6.84 11.61
C ILE A 71 9.73 7.00 12.45
N ALA A 72 9.46 6.03 13.33
CA ALA A 72 8.46 6.17 14.38
C ALA A 72 9.16 6.63 15.66
N ASP A 73 8.69 7.71 16.25
CA ASP A 73 9.21 8.26 17.50
C ASP A 73 8.47 7.64 18.70
N ASP A 74 9.04 7.78 19.88
CA ASP A 74 8.51 7.21 21.15
C ASP A 74 7.11 7.76 21.51
N ASP A 75 6.77 8.95 21.03
CA ASP A 75 5.44 9.58 21.20
C ASP A 75 4.39 9.06 20.19
N GLY A 76 4.76 8.13 19.31
CA GLY A 76 3.92 7.58 18.26
C GLY A 76 3.88 8.43 16.99
N THR A 77 4.63 9.51 16.88
CA THR A 77 4.76 10.30 15.66
C THR A 77 5.56 9.53 14.62
N VAL A 78 5.10 9.53 13.36
CA VAL A 78 5.75 8.87 12.23
C VAL A 78 6.17 9.90 11.19
N TYR A 79 7.45 9.92 10.87
CA TYR A 79 8.05 10.75 9.84
C TYR A 79 8.38 9.89 8.61
N ILE A 80 7.64 10.08 7.52
CA ILE A 80 7.84 9.35 6.27
C ILE A 80 8.68 10.22 5.34
N TYR A 81 9.92 9.82 5.12
CA TYR A 81 10.84 10.51 4.22
C TYR A 81 10.66 9.98 2.80
N TYR A 82 10.37 10.87 1.86
CA TYR A 82 10.18 10.49 0.47
C TYR A 82 10.79 11.49 -0.51
N ALA A 83 11.19 10.97 -1.66
CA ALA A 83 11.58 11.76 -2.81
C ALA A 83 10.45 11.84 -3.83
N SER A 84 10.24 13.02 -4.42
CA SER A 84 9.34 13.19 -5.55
C SER A 84 10.12 13.40 -6.83
N SER A 85 9.80 12.60 -7.84
CA SER A 85 10.39 12.61 -9.20
C SER A 85 11.92 12.65 -9.23
N ASP A 86 12.55 11.97 -8.26
CA ASP A 86 14.02 11.90 -8.02
C ASP A 86 14.73 13.26 -7.92
N THR A 87 13.97 14.32 -7.61
CA THR A 87 14.49 15.69 -7.63
C THR A 87 14.39 16.38 -6.28
N ARG A 88 13.36 16.08 -5.48
CA ARG A 88 13.07 16.79 -4.23
C ARG A 88 12.84 15.81 -3.10
N MET A 89 13.41 16.13 -1.94
CA MET A 89 13.14 15.42 -0.69
C MET A 89 12.05 16.11 0.10
N HIS A 90 11.15 15.30 0.66
CA HIS A 90 10.02 15.71 1.49
C HIS A 90 9.92 14.85 2.75
N VAL A 91 9.17 15.32 3.71
CA VAL A 91 8.72 14.55 4.87
C VAL A 91 7.22 14.70 5.03
N ALA A 92 6.52 13.57 5.13
CA ALA A 92 5.13 13.53 5.55
C ALA A 92 5.08 13.09 7.03
N VAL A 93 4.19 13.68 7.79
CA VAL A 93 4.04 13.40 9.22
C VAL A 93 2.66 12.82 9.51
N SER A 94 2.64 11.73 10.28
CA SER A 94 1.41 11.08 10.75
C SER A 94 1.62 10.54 12.17
N THR A 95 0.77 9.62 12.61
CA THR A 95 0.98 8.84 13.83
C THR A 95 0.74 7.37 13.57
N VAL A 96 1.35 6.50 14.37
CA VAL A 96 1.14 5.05 14.30
C VAL A 96 -0.35 4.72 14.36
N ASP A 97 -1.08 5.31 15.31
CA ASP A 97 -2.52 5.06 15.50
C ASP A 97 -3.34 5.40 14.25
N ARG A 98 -3.05 6.54 13.59
CA ARG A 98 -3.75 6.94 12.36
C ARG A 98 -3.46 6.03 11.19
N LEU A 99 -2.22 5.57 11.07
CA LEU A 99 -1.82 4.67 9.98
C LEU A 99 -2.42 3.29 10.18
N VAL A 100 -2.46 2.79 11.42
CA VAL A 100 -3.12 1.52 11.79
C VAL A 100 -4.63 1.62 11.56
N ASP A 101 -5.28 2.70 12.04
CA ASP A 101 -6.71 2.94 11.83
C ASP A 101 -7.06 2.96 10.33
N TYR A 102 -6.27 3.66 9.52
CA TYR A 102 -6.41 3.67 8.07
C TYR A 102 -6.33 2.26 7.48
N CYS A 103 -5.35 1.45 7.89
CA CYS A 103 -5.18 0.09 7.39
C CYS A 103 -6.37 -0.82 7.74
N LEU A 104 -6.84 -0.76 8.98
CA LEU A 104 -7.86 -1.68 9.48
C LEU A 104 -9.28 -1.32 9.03
N HIS A 105 -9.55 -0.03 8.82
CA HIS A 105 -10.90 0.46 8.53
C HIS A 105 -11.13 0.93 7.10
N THR A 106 -10.08 0.99 6.26
CA THR A 106 -10.24 1.23 4.83
C THR A 106 -10.53 -0.09 4.12
N PRO A 107 -11.63 -0.22 3.37
CA PRO A 107 -11.96 -1.44 2.64
C PRO A 107 -10.86 -1.85 1.66
N ALA A 108 -10.67 -3.15 1.48
CA ALA A 108 -9.80 -3.69 0.44
C ALA A 108 -10.36 -3.40 -0.97
N ASP A 109 -9.46 -3.31 -1.95
CA ASP A 109 -9.85 -3.13 -3.34
C ASP A 109 -10.33 -4.46 -3.94
N GLY A 110 -11.63 -4.58 -4.18
CA GLY A 110 -12.25 -5.75 -4.82
C GLY A 110 -11.86 -5.96 -6.29
N LEU A 111 -11.19 -4.98 -6.92
CA LEU A 111 -10.73 -5.05 -8.31
C LEU A 111 -9.25 -5.47 -8.44
N ARG A 112 -8.61 -5.86 -7.35
CA ARG A 112 -7.24 -6.40 -7.38
C ARG A 112 -7.17 -7.69 -8.20
N SER A 113 -6.00 -7.94 -8.79
CA SER A 113 -5.77 -9.17 -9.58
C SER A 113 -6.11 -10.45 -8.81
N ALA A 114 -5.73 -10.52 -7.52
CA ALA A 114 -6.07 -11.64 -6.66
C ALA A 114 -7.59 -11.81 -6.46
N ALA A 115 -8.31 -10.71 -6.22
CA ALA A 115 -9.77 -10.74 -6.09
C ALA A 115 -10.46 -11.10 -7.42
N SER A 116 -9.94 -10.61 -8.55
CA SER A 116 -10.43 -10.96 -9.89
C SER A 116 -10.23 -12.45 -10.18
N VAL A 117 -9.07 -13.01 -9.86
CA VAL A 117 -8.80 -14.46 -10.01
C VAL A 117 -9.71 -15.28 -9.10
N ALA A 118 -9.88 -14.88 -7.85
CA ALA A 118 -10.81 -15.56 -6.93
C ALA A 118 -12.26 -15.55 -7.45
N ALA A 119 -12.71 -14.43 -8.01
CA ALA A 119 -14.04 -14.32 -8.60
C ALA A 119 -14.21 -15.23 -9.82
N VAL A 120 -13.19 -15.31 -10.68
CA VAL A 120 -13.21 -16.23 -11.85
C VAL A 120 -13.23 -17.68 -11.40
N ASN A 121 -12.40 -18.07 -10.43
CA ASN A 121 -12.39 -19.44 -9.90
C ASN A 121 -13.75 -19.82 -9.30
N ALA A 122 -14.36 -18.93 -8.50
CA ALA A 122 -15.69 -19.17 -7.95
C ALA A 122 -16.79 -19.31 -9.03
N LEU A 123 -16.63 -18.66 -10.17
CA LEU A 123 -17.52 -18.86 -11.33
C LEU A 123 -17.30 -20.24 -11.97
N ILE A 124 -16.04 -20.65 -12.13
CA ILE A 124 -15.69 -21.98 -12.69
C ILE A 124 -16.26 -23.07 -11.81
N ASP A 125 -16.04 -23.03 -10.49
CA ASP A 125 -16.54 -24.02 -9.53
C ASP A 125 -18.07 -24.16 -9.60
N ARG A 126 -18.80 -23.04 -9.71
CA ARG A 126 -20.27 -23.06 -9.85
C ARG A 126 -20.72 -23.67 -11.17
N ASN A 127 -20.01 -23.38 -12.26
CA ASN A 127 -20.34 -23.95 -13.57
C ASN A 127 -20.05 -25.46 -13.60
N GLU A 128 -18.95 -25.92 -13.03
CA GLU A 128 -18.65 -27.33 -12.91
C GLU A 128 -19.69 -28.08 -12.08
N ALA A 129 -20.10 -27.51 -10.94
CA ALA A 129 -21.17 -28.07 -10.12
C ALA A 129 -22.50 -28.20 -10.88
N PHE A 130 -22.82 -27.19 -11.71
CA PHE A 130 -24.04 -27.21 -12.53
C PHE A 130 -23.96 -28.28 -13.67
N LEU A 131 -22.81 -28.47 -14.27
CA LEU A 131 -22.63 -29.42 -15.38
C LEU A 131 -22.56 -30.89 -14.92
N ASN A 132 -22.18 -31.13 -13.67
CA ASN A 132 -21.98 -32.45 -13.10
C ASN A 132 -23.15 -32.91 -12.17
N GLY A 133 -24.15 -32.07 -11.95
CA GLY A 133 -25.34 -32.35 -11.14
C GLY A 133 -26.54 -32.68 -12.01
#